data_fd70fb5217dbfcdc94a3fd1c990ed81c
#
_entry.id   fd70fb5217dbfcdc94a3fd1c990ed81c
#
_cell.length_a   1.000
_cell.length_b   1.000
_cell.length_c   1.000
_cell.angle_alpha   90.00
_cell.angle_beta   90.00
_cell.angle_gamma   90.00
#
_symmetry.space_group_name_H-M   'P 1'
#
loop_
_entity.id
_entity.type
_entity.pdbx_description
1 polymer ?
#
loop_
_entity_poly.entity_id
_entity_poly.type
_entity_poly.pdbx_seq_one_letter_code
_entity_poly.pdbx_strand_id
1 'polypeptide(L)'
;MRVVLRVVLGVLCLAGLASAQTAEELVAKNIAAKGGMEKIKAVSTLRMTGKVSANGRTAAVGEERKRPDMLRGTYTVQGMTAVQAYDGTTGWQIQPFGGRKEPELMGDDDLRDLVEDADFDGPLVDYQAKGNKIEYLGHDTVDGDDAYKLKVTLKNGDVIYYYLDPDTYLEIKKETQQFIRGSVRESVEELGSYKKVEGVYYPFSSASGSKGSPGYRQKVTIEKLEVNVPIDDSLFKMPASKK
;
A
#
# COMPACT_ATOMS: atom_id res chain seq x y z
N MET A 1 -79.10 -12.06 17.08
CA MET A 1 -78.14 -10.94 17.03
C MET A 1 -76.77 -11.53 17.27
N ARG A 2 -75.99 -11.77 16.18
CA ARG A 2 -74.66 -12.41 16.24
C ARG A 2 -73.60 -11.32 16.03
N VAL A 3 -72.80 -11.05 17.08
CA VAL A 3 -71.70 -10.11 17.02
C VAL A 3 -70.45 -10.84 16.45
N VAL A 4 -69.97 -10.40 15.26
CA VAL A 4 -68.74 -10.93 14.67
C VAL A 4 -67.58 -10.06 15.13
N LEU A 5 -66.74 -10.59 16.02
CA LEU A 5 -65.52 -9.97 16.47
C LEU A 5 -64.42 -10.16 15.40
N ARG A 6 -64.05 -9.08 14.67
CA ARG A 6 -62.91 -9.04 13.74
C ARG A 6 -61.62 -8.79 14.52
N VAL A 7 -60.78 -9.84 14.66
CA VAL A 7 -59.41 -9.73 15.13
C VAL A 7 -58.57 -9.22 13.98
N VAL A 8 -58.08 -8.00 14.07
CA VAL A 8 -57.05 -7.44 13.16
C VAL A 8 -55.68 -7.84 13.68
N LEU A 9 -55.08 -8.81 13.00
CA LEU A 9 -53.70 -9.26 13.31
C LEU A 9 -52.74 -8.24 12.68
N GLY A 10 -52.18 -7.33 13.48
CA GLY A 10 -51.16 -6.38 13.06
C GLY A 10 -49.83 -7.12 12.85
N VAL A 11 -49.40 -7.28 11.61
CA VAL A 11 -48.05 -7.76 11.29
C VAL A 11 -47.07 -6.62 11.52
N LEU A 12 -46.34 -6.70 12.64
CA LEU A 12 -45.22 -5.81 12.96
C LEU A 12 -44.03 -6.22 12.06
N CYS A 13 -43.84 -5.55 10.92
CA CYS A 13 -42.59 -5.65 10.14
C CYS A 13 -41.46 -5.04 10.98
N LEU A 14 -40.67 -5.87 11.67
CA LEU A 14 -39.35 -5.51 12.15
C LEU A 14 -38.44 -5.33 10.91
N ALA A 15 -38.40 -4.11 10.38
CA ALA A 15 -37.34 -3.69 9.47
C ALA A 15 -36.05 -3.71 10.29
N GLY A 16 -35.25 -4.79 10.16
CA GLY A 16 -33.90 -4.83 10.65
C GLY A 16 -33.16 -3.66 10.01
N LEU A 17 -32.70 -2.72 10.83
CA LEU A 17 -31.73 -1.70 10.42
C LEU A 17 -30.44 -2.46 10.07
N ALA A 18 -30.30 -2.84 8.81
CA ALA A 18 -28.99 -3.22 8.27
C ALA A 18 -28.12 -1.96 8.44
N SER A 19 -27.27 -1.95 9.46
CA SER A 19 -26.26 -0.90 9.60
C SER A 19 -25.44 -0.90 8.32
N ALA A 20 -25.54 0.16 7.52
CA ALA A 20 -24.71 0.31 6.35
C ALA A 20 -23.26 0.33 6.82
N GLN A 21 -22.42 -0.53 6.25
CA GLN A 21 -21.00 -0.63 6.57
C GLN A 21 -20.33 0.73 6.32
N THR A 22 -19.58 1.23 7.31
CA THR A 22 -18.89 2.52 7.20
C THR A 22 -17.45 2.37 6.73
N ALA A 23 -16.85 3.47 6.28
CA ALA A 23 -15.43 3.51 5.91
C ALA A 23 -14.53 3.18 7.12
N GLU A 24 -14.87 3.71 8.29
CA GLU A 24 -14.16 3.47 9.55
C GLU A 24 -14.20 2.00 9.97
N GLU A 25 -15.36 1.34 9.83
CA GLU A 25 -15.50 -0.09 10.12
C GLU A 25 -14.64 -0.94 9.18
N LEU A 26 -14.59 -0.61 7.88
CA LEU A 26 -13.76 -1.32 6.91
C LEU A 26 -12.28 -1.16 7.19
N VAL A 27 -11.83 0.05 7.54
CA VAL A 27 -10.44 0.30 7.96
C VAL A 27 -10.10 -0.47 9.23
N ALA A 28 -10.99 -0.47 10.23
CA ALA A 28 -10.78 -1.22 11.47
C ALA A 28 -10.66 -2.73 11.20
N LYS A 29 -11.51 -3.28 10.32
CA LYS A 29 -11.46 -4.68 9.91
C LYS A 29 -10.18 -5.01 9.13
N ASN A 30 -9.74 -4.13 8.23
CA ASN A 30 -8.48 -4.30 7.51
C ASN A 30 -7.29 -4.31 8.48
N ILE A 31 -7.20 -3.36 9.40
CA ILE A 31 -6.14 -3.31 10.41
C ILE A 31 -6.17 -4.58 11.28
N ALA A 32 -7.34 -5.03 11.72
CA ALA A 32 -7.49 -6.27 12.49
C ALA A 32 -7.05 -7.51 11.68
N ALA A 33 -7.43 -7.59 10.40
CA ALA A 33 -7.04 -8.65 9.47
C ALA A 33 -5.52 -8.71 9.27
N LYS A 34 -4.86 -7.55 9.17
CA LYS A 34 -3.39 -7.46 9.05
C LYS A 34 -2.66 -7.88 10.32
N GLY A 35 -3.32 -8.06 11.46
CA GLY A 35 -2.73 -8.52 12.72
C GLY A 35 -3.05 -7.64 13.92
N GLY A 36 -3.72 -6.51 13.70
CA GLY A 36 -4.13 -5.55 14.71
C GLY A 36 -3.12 -4.43 14.94
N MET A 37 -3.62 -3.30 15.41
CA MET A 37 -2.86 -2.06 15.58
C MET A 37 -1.61 -2.25 16.43
N GLU A 38 -1.73 -2.97 17.54
CA GLU A 38 -0.61 -3.23 18.46
C GLU A 38 0.57 -3.89 17.76
N LYS A 39 0.33 -4.97 17.00
CA LYS A 39 1.40 -5.70 16.30
C LYS A 39 1.98 -4.89 15.14
N ILE A 40 1.13 -4.18 14.40
CA ILE A 40 1.60 -3.27 13.33
C ILE A 40 2.54 -2.22 13.91
N LYS A 41 2.17 -1.59 15.02
CA LYS A 41 3.00 -0.56 15.68
C LYS A 41 4.25 -1.12 16.37
N ALA A 42 4.25 -2.39 16.74
CA ALA A 42 5.42 -3.06 17.31
C ALA A 42 6.55 -3.34 16.29
N VAL A 43 6.23 -3.28 14.99
CA VAL A 43 7.26 -3.40 13.94
C VAL A 43 8.00 -2.08 13.80
N SER A 44 9.29 -2.06 14.14
CA SER A 44 10.16 -0.88 14.08
C SER A 44 11.03 -0.82 12.82
N THR A 45 11.40 -1.99 12.28
CA THR A 45 12.19 -2.14 11.06
C THR A 45 11.66 -3.28 10.21
N LEU A 46 11.86 -3.18 8.90
CA LEU A 46 11.54 -4.22 7.94
C LEU A 46 12.67 -4.34 6.93
N ARG A 47 13.08 -5.57 6.63
CA ARG A 47 13.98 -5.90 5.53
C ARG A 47 13.31 -6.91 4.62
N MET A 48 13.25 -6.60 3.33
CA MET A 48 12.70 -7.46 2.30
C MET A 48 13.72 -7.72 1.20
N THR A 49 13.75 -8.96 0.70
CA THR A 49 14.46 -9.32 -0.53
C THR A 49 13.54 -10.13 -1.43
N GLY A 50 13.74 -10.00 -2.72
CA GLY A 50 12.89 -10.66 -3.70
C GLY A 50 13.35 -10.44 -5.13
N LYS A 51 12.44 -10.66 -6.04
CA LYS A 51 12.64 -10.49 -7.47
C LYS A 51 11.53 -9.67 -8.08
N VAL A 52 11.89 -8.83 -9.03
CA VAL A 52 10.94 -8.18 -9.94
C VAL A 52 11.12 -8.74 -11.34
N SER A 53 10.00 -9.03 -11.99
CA SER A 53 9.95 -9.50 -13.37
C SER A 53 9.14 -8.51 -14.22
N ALA A 54 9.69 -8.10 -15.36
CA ALA A 54 9.03 -7.25 -16.34
C ALA A 54 9.55 -7.57 -17.75
N ASN A 55 8.67 -7.72 -18.74
CA ASN A 55 9.02 -7.99 -20.14
C ASN A 55 10.00 -9.15 -20.31
N GLY A 56 9.79 -10.26 -19.59
CA GLY A 56 10.65 -11.45 -19.66
C GLY A 56 12.03 -11.29 -19.03
N ARG A 57 12.31 -10.16 -18.37
CA ARG A 57 13.57 -9.94 -17.63
C ARG A 57 13.29 -9.98 -16.13
N THR A 58 14.27 -10.45 -15.37
CA THR A 58 14.20 -10.52 -13.91
C THR A 58 15.39 -9.79 -13.30
N ALA A 59 15.13 -9.07 -12.22
CA ALA A 59 16.13 -8.40 -11.42
C ALA A 59 15.94 -8.73 -9.93
N ALA A 60 17.01 -8.69 -9.15
CA ALA A 60 16.90 -8.76 -7.70
C ALA A 60 16.44 -7.41 -7.14
N VAL A 61 15.55 -7.47 -6.16
CA VAL A 61 15.10 -6.29 -5.42
C VAL A 61 15.33 -6.49 -3.92
N GLY A 62 15.60 -5.39 -3.25
CA GLY A 62 15.69 -5.33 -1.79
C GLY A 62 15.08 -4.05 -1.28
N GLU A 63 14.54 -4.10 -0.08
CA GLU A 63 13.99 -2.94 0.60
C GLU A 63 14.31 -3.01 2.08
N GLU A 64 14.77 -1.92 2.64
CA GLU A 64 14.91 -1.67 4.06
C GLU A 64 14.01 -0.51 4.46
N ARG A 65 13.25 -0.68 5.55
CA ARG A 65 12.42 0.37 6.15
C ARG A 65 12.75 0.49 7.64
N LYS A 66 12.69 1.71 8.15
CA LYS A 66 12.82 2.00 9.57
C LYS A 66 11.90 3.15 9.96
N ARG A 67 11.19 2.99 11.08
CA ARG A 67 10.33 4.06 11.60
C ARG A 67 11.13 5.33 11.92
N PRO A 68 10.49 6.51 11.77
CA PRO A 68 9.08 6.66 11.37
C PRO A 68 8.84 6.54 9.86
N ASP A 69 9.80 6.92 9.01
CA ASP A 69 9.62 7.14 7.57
C ASP A 69 10.91 6.96 6.75
N MET A 70 11.85 6.16 7.24
CA MET A 70 13.06 5.86 6.49
C MET A 70 12.83 4.69 5.54
N LEU A 71 13.24 4.86 4.28
CA LEU A 71 13.10 3.87 3.22
C LEU A 71 14.37 3.80 2.38
N ARG A 72 14.80 2.59 2.03
CA ARG A 72 15.83 2.34 1.04
C ARG A 72 15.43 1.16 0.15
N GLY A 73 15.28 1.44 -1.13
CA GLY A 73 15.03 0.44 -2.16
C GLY A 73 16.26 0.18 -3.02
N THR A 74 16.45 -1.07 -3.44
CA THR A 74 17.52 -1.50 -4.36
C THR A 74 16.96 -2.31 -5.51
N TYR A 75 17.55 -2.12 -6.68
CA TYR A 75 17.22 -2.84 -7.91
C TYR A 75 18.51 -3.26 -8.60
N THR A 76 18.77 -4.59 -8.70
CA THR A 76 20.03 -5.11 -9.23
C THR A 76 19.80 -5.94 -10.48
N VAL A 77 20.45 -5.54 -11.58
CA VAL A 77 20.48 -6.28 -12.85
C VAL A 77 21.91 -6.33 -13.38
N GLN A 78 22.36 -7.50 -13.78
CA GLN A 78 23.69 -7.72 -14.37
C GLN A 78 24.85 -7.13 -13.54
N GLY A 79 24.75 -7.21 -12.21
CA GLY A 79 25.77 -6.70 -11.28
C GLY A 79 25.75 -5.19 -11.05
N MET A 80 24.86 -4.45 -11.70
CA MET A 80 24.65 -3.02 -11.45
C MET A 80 23.44 -2.84 -10.53
N THR A 81 23.59 -2.03 -9.49
CA THR A 81 22.56 -1.77 -8.49
C THR A 81 22.14 -0.30 -8.53
N ALA A 82 20.89 -0.04 -8.88
CA ALA A 82 20.23 1.23 -8.59
C ALA A 82 19.79 1.27 -7.12
N VAL A 83 19.84 2.45 -6.54
CA VAL A 83 19.43 2.70 -5.15
C VAL A 83 18.56 3.94 -5.12
N GLN A 84 17.49 3.89 -4.35
CA GLN A 84 16.70 5.05 -3.91
C GLN A 84 16.59 5.00 -2.41
N ALA A 85 16.80 6.12 -1.72
CA ALA A 85 16.67 6.14 -0.27
C ALA A 85 16.18 7.51 0.24
N TYR A 86 15.46 7.45 1.36
CA TYR A 86 14.95 8.58 2.11
C TYR A 86 15.29 8.38 3.60
N ASP A 87 15.91 9.38 4.21
CA ASP A 87 16.35 9.33 5.61
C ASP A 87 15.40 10.04 6.59
N GLY A 88 14.18 10.35 6.15
CA GLY A 88 13.20 11.14 6.89
C GLY A 88 13.26 12.64 6.55
N THR A 89 14.25 13.09 5.78
CA THR A 89 14.44 14.49 5.41
C THR A 89 14.89 14.65 3.95
N THR A 90 15.83 13.81 3.53
CA THR A 90 16.50 13.93 2.23
C THR A 90 16.32 12.65 1.43
N GLY A 91 15.83 12.78 0.20
CA GLY A 91 15.79 11.69 -0.79
C GLY A 91 16.95 11.76 -1.76
N TRP A 92 17.58 10.62 -2.02
CA TRP A 92 18.69 10.50 -2.93
C TRP A 92 18.64 9.20 -3.73
N GLN A 93 19.39 9.16 -4.83
CA GLN A 93 19.42 8.00 -5.71
C GLN A 93 20.79 7.75 -6.34
N ILE A 94 20.99 6.52 -6.80
CA ILE A 94 22.05 6.10 -7.73
C ILE A 94 21.37 5.41 -8.90
N GLN A 95 21.59 5.89 -10.13
CA GLN A 95 20.97 5.36 -11.37
C GLN A 95 22.04 4.89 -12.37
N PRO A 96 22.70 3.74 -12.13
CA PRO A 96 23.86 3.31 -12.93
C PRO A 96 23.49 2.97 -14.38
N PHE A 97 22.23 2.60 -14.63
CA PHE A 97 21.75 2.24 -15.98
C PHE A 97 21.72 3.45 -16.93
N GLY A 98 21.61 4.67 -16.40
CA GLY A 98 21.70 5.93 -17.14
C GLY A 98 23.09 6.55 -17.15
N GLY A 99 24.12 5.82 -16.70
CA GLY A 99 25.50 6.33 -16.59
C GLY A 99 25.74 7.17 -15.32
N ARG A 100 24.72 7.43 -14.50
CA ARG A 100 24.79 8.19 -13.23
C ARG A 100 25.14 7.26 -12.08
N LYS A 101 26.42 7.02 -11.86
CA LYS A 101 26.94 6.07 -10.87
C LYS A 101 27.20 6.70 -9.50
N GLU A 102 27.24 8.02 -9.43
CA GLU A 102 27.41 8.75 -8.17
C GLU A 102 26.06 9.02 -7.51
N PRO A 103 26.02 9.12 -6.18
CA PRO A 103 24.81 9.53 -5.46
C PRO A 103 24.40 10.95 -5.87
N GLU A 104 23.13 11.16 -6.12
CA GLU A 104 22.54 12.46 -6.44
C GLU A 104 21.23 12.66 -5.64
N LEU A 105 20.90 13.91 -5.35
CA LEU A 105 19.61 14.26 -4.75
C LEU A 105 18.48 13.96 -5.75
N MET A 106 17.35 13.49 -5.25
CA MET A 106 16.17 13.29 -6.07
C MET A 106 15.51 14.63 -6.42
N GLY A 107 14.92 14.70 -7.62
CA GLY A 107 14.04 15.81 -7.98
C GLY A 107 12.71 15.73 -7.22
N ASP A 108 12.00 16.87 -7.16
CA ASP A 108 10.79 17.03 -6.35
C ASP A 108 9.70 15.98 -6.62
N ASP A 109 9.48 15.60 -7.89
CA ASP A 109 8.46 14.62 -8.25
C ASP A 109 8.84 13.20 -7.80
N ASP A 110 10.09 12.78 -8.04
CA ASP A 110 10.60 11.48 -7.62
C ASP A 110 10.68 11.39 -6.08
N LEU A 111 11.06 12.50 -5.42
CA LEU A 111 11.09 12.59 -3.97
C LEU A 111 9.69 12.47 -3.37
N ARG A 112 8.67 13.06 -4.00
CA ARG A 112 7.28 12.95 -3.56
C ARG A 112 6.81 11.51 -3.52
N ASP A 113 7.04 10.73 -4.60
CA ASP A 113 6.70 9.32 -4.68
C ASP A 113 7.41 8.53 -3.55
N LEU A 114 8.70 8.80 -3.35
CA LEU A 114 9.50 8.11 -2.33
C LEU A 114 9.04 8.43 -0.90
N VAL A 115 8.64 9.67 -0.62
CA VAL A 115 8.09 10.09 0.69
C VAL A 115 6.75 9.42 0.98
N GLU A 116 5.88 9.29 -0.03
CA GLU A 116 4.62 8.55 0.12
C GLU A 116 4.86 7.07 0.43
N ASP A 117 5.80 6.45 -0.29
CA ASP A 117 6.19 5.06 -0.06
C ASP A 117 6.89 4.87 1.30
N ALA A 118 7.57 5.88 1.82
CA ALA A 118 8.25 5.83 3.11
C ALA A 118 7.30 5.82 4.32
N ASP A 119 6.00 6.13 4.15
CA ASP A 119 5.00 5.95 5.22
C ASP A 119 4.97 4.49 5.67
N PHE A 120 5.62 4.22 6.81
CA PHE A 120 5.90 2.85 7.28
C PHE A 120 4.62 2.02 7.46
N ASP A 121 3.56 2.64 7.94
CA ASP A 121 2.29 1.96 8.25
C ASP A 121 1.29 1.99 7.07
N GLY A 122 1.55 2.84 6.08
CA GLY A 122 0.66 3.10 4.97
C GLY A 122 -0.52 4.01 5.32
N PRO A 123 -1.26 4.49 4.32
CA PRO A 123 -2.25 5.56 4.45
C PRO A 123 -3.47 5.25 5.32
N LEU A 124 -3.81 3.96 5.53
CA LEU A 124 -5.00 3.56 6.31
C LEU A 124 -4.77 3.60 7.82
N VAL A 125 -3.53 3.34 8.27
CA VAL A 125 -3.18 3.38 9.71
C VAL A 125 -3.03 4.82 10.15
N ASP A 126 -3.73 5.17 11.25
CA ASP A 126 -3.75 6.54 11.80
C ASP A 126 -4.12 7.61 10.75
N TYR A 127 -4.98 7.27 9.80
CA TYR A 127 -5.30 8.11 8.65
C TYR A 127 -5.74 9.53 9.03
N GLN A 128 -6.52 9.70 10.11
CA GLN A 128 -6.96 11.01 10.58
C GLN A 128 -5.80 11.86 11.08
N ALA A 129 -4.88 11.26 11.86
CA ALA A 129 -3.68 11.94 12.35
C ALA A 129 -2.73 12.36 11.22
N LYS A 130 -2.70 11.58 10.14
CA LYS A 130 -1.95 11.89 8.91
C LYS A 130 -2.63 12.98 8.05
N GLY A 131 -3.87 13.35 8.37
CA GLY A 131 -4.67 14.31 7.60
C GLY A 131 -5.32 13.72 6.36
N ASN A 132 -5.38 12.38 6.26
CA ASN A 132 -6.04 11.68 5.16
C ASN A 132 -7.57 11.63 5.41
N LYS A 133 -8.34 11.57 4.32
CA LYS A 133 -9.79 11.39 4.35
C LYS A 133 -10.14 10.06 3.71
N ILE A 134 -11.10 9.35 4.28
CA ILE A 134 -11.55 8.05 3.78
C ILE A 134 -13.04 8.09 3.48
N GLU A 135 -13.44 7.54 2.33
CA GLU A 135 -14.82 7.40 1.88
C GLU A 135 -15.06 5.94 1.48
N TYR A 136 -16.13 5.34 1.93
CA TYR A 136 -16.60 4.06 1.41
C TYR A 136 -17.45 4.29 0.16
N LEU A 137 -17.06 3.71 -0.96
CA LEU A 137 -17.73 3.88 -2.25
C LEU A 137 -18.68 2.73 -2.61
N GLY A 138 -18.90 1.79 -1.68
CA GLY A 138 -19.69 0.60 -1.95
C GLY A 138 -18.85 -0.57 -2.44
N HIS A 139 -19.51 -1.51 -3.12
CA HIS A 139 -18.87 -2.67 -3.72
C HIS A 139 -18.39 -2.34 -5.15
N ASP A 140 -17.33 -3.01 -5.55
CA ASP A 140 -16.80 -3.03 -6.92
C ASP A 140 -16.28 -4.44 -7.22
N THR A 141 -15.75 -4.70 -8.41
CA THR A 141 -15.21 -6.00 -8.78
C THR A 141 -13.73 -5.95 -9.10
N VAL A 142 -13.00 -6.98 -8.67
CA VAL A 142 -11.60 -7.23 -9.04
C VAL A 142 -11.53 -8.62 -9.67
N ASP A 143 -11.17 -8.70 -10.95
CA ASP A 143 -11.11 -9.95 -11.73
C ASP A 143 -12.43 -10.77 -11.73
N GLY A 144 -13.57 -10.10 -11.50
CA GLY A 144 -14.91 -10.69 -11.45
C GLY A 144 -15.39 -11.04 -10.04
N ASP A 145 -14.53 -10.98 -9.04
CA ASP A 145 -14.89 -11.21 -7.64
C ASP A 145 -15.28 -9.89 -6.95
N ASP A 146 -16.17 -9.98 -5.96
CA ASP A 146 -16.65 -8.82 -5.19
C ASP A 146 -15.53 -8.24 -4.30
N ALA A 147 -15.53 -6.92 -4.12
CA ALA A 147 -14.59 -6.22 -3.27
C ALA A 147 -15.22 -4.96 -2.64
N TYR A 148 -14.85 -4.65 -1.39
CA TYR A 148 -15.16 -3.35 -0.80
C TYR A 148 -14.23 -2.29 -1.36
N LYS A 149 -14.78 -1.17 -1.84
CA LYS A 149 -13.99 -0.07 -2.39
C LYS A 149 -13.94 1.11 -1.43
N LEU A 150 -12.72 1.45 -0.99
CA LEU A 150 -12.43 2.64 -0.21
C LEU A 150 -11.68 3.66 -1.08
N LYS A 151 -12.05 4.93 -0.96
CA LYS A 151 -11.28 6.05 -1.50
C LYS A 151 -10.57 6.75 -0.36
N VAL A 152 -9.25 6.87 -0.47
CA VAL A 152 -8.40 7.60 0.45
C VAL A 152 -7.85 8.82 -0.27
N THR A 153 -8.20 10.02 0.24
CA THR A 153 -7.58 11.25 -0.22
C THR A 153 -6.47 11.62 0.74
N LEU A 154 -5.23 11.62 0.26
CA LEU A 154 -4.05 11.96 1.02
C LEU A 154 -4.01 13.47 1.32
N LYS A 155 -3.23 13.85 2.34
CA LYS A 155 -3.05 15.26 2.73
C LYS A 155 -2.53 16.13 1.58
N ASN A 156 -1.71 15.58 0.67
CA ASN A 156 -1.16 16.27 -0.50
C ASN A 156 -2.14 16.37 -1.69
N GLY A 157 -3.33 15.75 -1.56
CA GLY A 157 -4.40 15.74 -2.57
C GLY A 157 -4.39 14.53 -3.51
N ASP A 158 -3.41 13.65 -3.44
CA ASP A 158 -3.41 12.40 -4.19
C ASP A 158 -4.51 11.46 -3.69
N VAL A 159 -4.97 10.58 -4.55
CA VAL A 159 -6.08 9.69 -4.25
C VAL A 159 -5.64 8.24 -4.45
N ILE A 160 -5.95 7.39 -3.46
CA ILE A 160 -5.75 5.95 -3.53
C ILE A 160 -7.10 5.27 -3.36
N TYR A 161 -7.47 4.42 -4.31
CA TYR A 161 -8.61 3.50 -4.18
C TYR A 161 -8.07 2.16 -3.69
N TYR A 162 -8.53 1.72 -2.53
CA TYR A 162 -8.26 0.40 -1.98
C TYR A 162 -9.44 -0.52 -2.26
N TYR A 163 -9.13 -1.73 -2.70
CA TYR A 163 -10.08 -2.81 -2.88
C TYR A 163 -9.76 -3.88 -1.84
N LEU A 164 -10.70 -4.13 -0.94
CA LEU A 164 -10.56 -5.10 0.14
C LEU A 164 -11.38 -6.34 -0.19
N ASP A 165 -10.78 -7.50 0.00
CA ASP A 165 -11.43 -8.79 -0.11
C ASP A 165 -12.54 -8.92 0.97
N PRO A 166 -13.77 -9.34 0.63
CA PRO A 166 -14.89 -9.35 1.56
C PRO A 166 -14.75 -10.36 2.71
N ASP A 167 -14.00 -11.43 2.48
CA ASP A 167 -13.84 -12.52 3.45
C ASP A 167 -12.68 -12.25 4.41
N THR A 168 -11.57 -11.73 3.89
CA THR A 168 -10.33 -11.53 4.65
C THR A 168 -10.09 -10.09 5.07
N TYR A 169 -10.73 -9.11 4.43
CA TYR A 169 -10.50 -7.66 4.58
C TYR A 169 -9.06 -7.22 4.24
N LEU A 170 -8.25 -8.08 3.62
CA LEU A 170 -6.93 -7.70 3.13
C LEU A 170 -7.05 -6.95 1.80
N GLU A 171 -6.06 -6.09 1.53
CA GLU A 171 -6.00 -5.35 0.27
C GLU A 171 -5.67 -6.31 -0.88
N ILE A 172 -6.52 -6.38 -1.91
CA ILE A 172 -6.28 -7.19 -3.12
C ILE A 172 -5.83 -6.34 -4.30
N LYS A 173 -6.21 -5.04 -4.30
CA LYS A 173 -5.85 -4.09 -5.35
C LYS A 173 -5.79 -2.68 -4.81
N LYS A 174 -4.89 -1.87 -5.38
CA LYS A 174 -4.84 -0.41 -5.21
C LYS A 174 -4.82 0.26 -6.58
N GLU A 175 -5.52 1.39 -6.70
CA GLU A 175 -5.39 2.31 -7.83
C GLU A 175 -4.99 3.67 -7.28
N THR A 176 -3.91 4.25 -7.77
CA THR A 176 -3.39 5.54 -7.31
C THR A 176 -3.53 6.58 -8.40
N GLN A 177 -4.02 7.76 -8.04
CA GLN A 177 -4.10 8.95 -8.89
C GLN A 177 -3.25 10.04 -8.28
N GLN A 178 -2.20 10.44 -8.98
CA GLN A 178 -1.26 11.48 -8.56
C GLN A 178 -1.35 12.66 -9.53
N PHE A 179 -1.34 13.87 -8.98
CA PHE A 179 -1.28 15.10 -9.76
C PHE A 179 0.18 15.54 -9.91
N ILE A 180 0.76 15.34 -11.11
CA ILE A 180 2.15 15.66 -11.40
C ILE A 180 2.21 16.60 -12.60
N ARG A 181 2.74 17.80 -12.42
CA ARG A 181 2.95 18.82 -13.48
C ARG A 181 1.69 19.10 -14.31
N GLY A 182 0.54 19.18 -13.64
CA GLY A 182 -0.74 19.47 -14.30
C GLY A 182 -1.38 18.30 -15.05
N SER A 183 -0.83 17.10 -14.90
CA SER A 183 -1.37 15.85 -15.44
C SER A 183 -1.71 14.86 -14.34
N VAL A 184 -2.73 14.04 -14.57
CA VAL A 184 -3.04 12.91 -13.68
C VAL A 184 -2.25 11.69 -14.14
N ARG A 185 -1.42 11.15 -13.25
CA ARG A 185 -0.77 9.86 -13.42
C ARG A 185 -1.57 8.80 -12.66
N GLU A 186 -2.03 7.77 -13.35
CA GLU A 186 -2.76 6.67 -12.75
C GLU A 186 -1.95 5.39 -12.79
N SER A 187 -1.86 4.71 -11.65
CA SER A 187 -1.23 3.41 -11.53
C SER A 187 -2.19 2.41 -10.88
N VAL A 188 -1.93 1.13 -11.11
CA VAL A 188 -2.63 0.02 -10.50
C VAL A 188 -1.61 -0.95 -9.90
N GLU A 189 -1.93 -1.47 -8.73
CA GLU A 189 -1.18 -2.54 -8.07
C GLU A 189 -2.14 -3.59 -7.56
N GLU A 190 -1.91 -4.84 -7.94
CA GLU A 190 -2.60 -6.03 -7.41
C GLU A 190 -1.71 -6.67 -6.37
N LEU A 191 -2.29 -7.08 -5.24
CA LEU A 191 -1.59 -7.62 -4.08
C LEU A 191 -2.05 -9.04 -3.81
N GLY A 192 -1.13 -9.91 -3.38
CA GLY A 192 -1.51 -11.29 -3.11
C GLY A 192 -0.44 -12.08 -2.36
N SER A 193 -0.68 -13.40 -2.25
CA SER A 193 0.23 -14.33 -1.57
C SER A 193 0.55 -13.89 -0.13
N TYR A 194 -0.45 -13.42 0.60
CA TYR A 194 -0.28 -12.92 1.96
C TYR A 194 0.29 -13.99 2.90
N LYS A 195 1.32 -13.59 3.66
CA LYS A 195 1.94 -14.45 4.68
C LYS A 195 2.06 -13.67 5.99
N LYS A 196 1.94 -14.41 7.09
CA LYS A 196 2.11 -13.86 8.43
C LYS A 196 3.57 -13.90 8.85
N VAL A 197 4.13 -12.72 9.18
CA VAL A 197 5.49 -12.56 9.74
C VAL A 197 5.38 -11.83 11.07
N GLU A 198 5.83 -12.44 12.16
CA GLU A 198 5.75 -11.92 13.54
C GLU A 198 4.36 -11.37 13.90
N GLY A 199 3.30 -12.05 13.40
CA GLY A 199 1.92 -11.74 13.73
C GLY A 199 1.24 -10.71 12.81
N VAL A 200 1.95 -10.10 11.86
CA VAL A 200 1.42 -9.16 10.85
C VAL A 200 1.40 -9.83 9.49
N TYR A 201 0.31 -9.65 8.72
CA TYR A 201 0.19 -10.14 7.34
C TYR A 201 0.78 -9.12 6.35
N TYR A 202 1.65 -9.62 5.47
CA TYR A 202 2.27 -8.88 4.37
C TYR A 202 1.98 -9.56 3.04
N PRO A 203 1.75 -8.81 1.93
CA PRO A 203 1.67 -9.39 0.60
C PRO A 203 3.07 -9.87 0.17
N PHE A 204 3.17 -11.08 -0.35
CA PHE A 204 4.42 -11.65 -0.87
C PHE A 204 4.48 -11.63 -2.40
N SER A 205 3.43 -11.14 -3.05
CA SER A 205 3.43 -10.85 -4.48
C SER A 205 2.69 -9.54 -4.74
N SER A 206 3.19 -8.76 -5.69
CA SER A 206 2.44 -7.67 -6.29
C SER A 206 2.66 -7.60 -7.79
N ALA A 207 1.68 -7.03 -8.50
CA ALA A 207 1.78 -6.73 -9.91
C ALA A 207 1.34 -5.30 -10.15
N SER A 208 2.25 -4.44 -10.59
CA SER A 208 2.00 -3.00 -10.72
C SER A 208 2.31 -2.47 -12.12
N GLY A 209 1.64 -1.40 -12.50
CA GLY A 209 1.86 -0.72 -13.76
C GLY A 209 0.95 0.48 -13.95
N SER A 210 1.10 1.19 -15.08
CA SER A 210 0.18 2.27 -15.44
C SER A 210 -1.21 1.71 -15.76
N LYS A 211 -2.27 2.35 -15.25
CA LYS A 211 -3.65 1.97 -15.51
C LYS A 211 -4.01 2.00 -17.01
N GLY A 212 -3.43 2.93 -17.76
CA GLY A 212 -3.62 3.04 -19.22
C GLY A 212 -2.82 2.04 -20.05
N SER A 213 -1.97 1.20 -19.45
CA SER A 213 -1.11 0.24 -20.15
C SER A 213 -1.17 -1.14 -19.50
N PRO A 214 -2.30 -1.85 -19.55
CA PRO A 214 -2.51 -3.10 -18.80
C PRO A 214 -1.56 -4.24 -19.22
N GLY A 215 -0.98 -4.17 -20.43
CA GLY A 215 -0.01 -5.17 -20.90
C GLY A 215 1.41 -5.01 -20.34
N TYR A 216 1.71 -3.91 -19.66
CA TYR A 216 3.03 -3.66 -19.06
C TYR A 216 2.90 -3.62 -17.54
N ARG A 217 3.13 -4.76 -16.92
CA ARG A 217 3.14 -4.88 -15.46
C ARG A 217 4.47 -5.40 -14.96
N GLN A 218 4.97 -4.78 -13.89
CA GLN A 218 6.06 -5.32 -13.10
C GLN A 218 5.48 -6.26 -12.06
N LYS A 219 5.97 -7.49 -11.99
CA LYS A 219 5.59 -8.44 -10.96
C LYS A 219 6.71 -8.59 -9.96
N VAL A 220 6.45 -8.24 -8.71
CA VAL A 220 7.35 -8.47 -7.58
C VAL A 220 6.95 -9.76 -6.87
N THR A 221 7.97 -10.58 -6.54
CA THR A 221 7.82 -11.74 -5.68
C THR A 221 8.80 -11.61 -4.53
N ILE A 222 8.27 -11.54 -3.30
CA ILE A 222 9.08 -11.48 -2.08
C ILE A 222 9.55 -12.89 -1.74
N GLU A 223 10.85 -13.07 -1.60
CA GLU A 223 11.48 -14.34 -1.21
C GLU A 223 11.68 -14.41 0.31
N LYS A 224 12.08 -13.29 0.91
CA LYS A 224 12.31 -13.17 2.35
C LYS A 224 11.82 -11.81 2.86
N LEU A 225 11.17 -11.82 4.02
CA LEU A 225 10.77 -10.63 4.76
C LEU A 225 11.08 -10.87 6.25
N GLU A 226 11.80 -9.92 6.85
CA GLU A 226 12.20 -9.92 8.24
C GLU A 226 11.78 -8.61 8.89
N VAL A 227 11.26 -8.66 10.10
CA VAL A 227 10.89 -7.49 10.88
C VAL A 227 11.71 -7.40 12.16
N ASN A 228 11.83 -6.19 12.70
CA ASN A 228 12.57 -5.91 13.93
C ASN A 228 14.05 -6.37 13.90
N VAL A 229 14.63 -6.40 12.68
CA VAL A 229 16.06 -6.68 12.51
C VAL A 229 16.87 -5.40 12.66
N PRO A 230 18.14 -5.48 13.16
CA PRO A 230 19.01 -4.32 13.20
C PRO A 230 19.25 -3.73 11.80
N ILE A 231 18.98 -2.43 11.64
CA ILE A 231 19.26 -1.66 10.43
C ILE A 231 19.97 -0.38 10.85
N ASP A 232 21.16 -0.16 10.30
CA ASP A 232 21.96 1.04 10.57
C ASP A 232 21.39 2.23 9.80
N ASP A 233 21.25 3.38 10.48
CA ASP A 233 20.71 4.61 9.89
C ASP A 233 21.57 5.16 8.75
N SER A 234 22.87 4.82 8.71
CA SER A 234 23.75 5.21 7.61
C SER A 234 23.33 4.65 6.25
N LEU A 235 22.55 3.55 6.22
CA LEU A 235 22.02 2.96 4.98
C LEU A 235 21.03 3.89 4.26
N PHE A 236 20.35 4.75 4.99
CA PHE A 236 19.36 5.68 4.45
C PHE A 236 19.99 7.01 4.05
N LYS A 237 21.17 7.35 4.59
CA LYS A 237 21.86 8.59 4.31
C LYS A 237 22.60 8.56 2.98
N MET A 238 22.61 9.69 2.28
CA MET A 238 23.35 9.85 1.04
C MET A 238 24.85 9.63 1.29
N PRO A 239 25.51 8.66 0.62
CA PRO A 239 26.93 8.48 0.78
C PRO A 239 27.71 9.66 0.19
N ALA A 240 28.91 9.91 0.73
CA ALA A 240 29.80 10.91 0.16
C ALA A 240 30.23 10.49 -1.26
N SER A 241 30.22 11.43 -2.21
CA SER A 241 30.73 11.19 -3.56
C SER A 241 32.20 10.78 -3.48
N LYS A 242 32.57 9.72 -4.17
CA LYS A 242 33.96 9.33 -4.31
C LYS A 242 34.66 10.38 -5.19
N LYS A 243 35.60 11.13 -4.60
CA LYS A 243 36.48 12.04 -5.34
C LYS A 243 37.46 11.26 -6.21
#